data_b96442082c54f2beb2fa67b121ac8870
#
_entry.id   b96442082c54f2beb2fa67b121ac8870
#
_cell.length_a   1.000
_cell.length_b   1.000
_cell.length_c   1.000
_cell.angle_alpha   90.00
_cell.angle_beta   90.00
_cell.angle_gamma   90.00
#
_symmetry.space_group_name_H-M   'P 1'
#
loop_
_entity.id
_entity.type
_entity.pdbx_description
1 polymer ?
#
loop_
_entity_poly.entity_id
_entity_poly.type
_entity_poly.pdbx_seq_one_letter_code
_entity_poly.pdbx_strand_id
1 'polypeptide(L)'
;MSAMAWAILSILENLSWYFQKRWLHSSEETDFPETFTEKVNEICAVYHEAETVHENGGHTISVDEMTGIQALEHKYPDKPVIPGKAARMEFEYIRHGTISLIGFFDVATGRMEKPYLNPTRTENDFVEAIRALVETDPEAPWTFVCDGLNTHKSESLVRFVAGQCGLSEDLGSKGKSGILKNQESRAEFLHQKDHRIRIVYTPKHCSWMNQIEIWFGIINRRLLKRKSYQSIDELKASILRFIEQYNIMAKPFKWTYKGVPLTA
;
A
#
# COMPACT_ATOMS: atom_id res chain seq x y z
N MET A 1 -35.34 13.09 -32.15
CA MET A 1 -34.29 12.14 -31.74
C MET A 1 -34.95 11.00 -30.96
N SER A 2 -34.69 9.76 -31.30
CA SER A 2 -35.32 8.59 -30.65
C SER A 2 -34.82 8.41 -29.22
N ALA A 3 -35.62 7.78 -28.36
CA ALA A 3 -35.22 7.44 -26.97
C ALA A 3 -33.90 6.65 -26.91
N MET A 4 -33.61 5.91 -27.97
CA MET A 4 -32.36 5.16 -28.11
C MET A 4 -31.13 6.07 -28.33
N ALA A 5 -31.29 7.18 -29.05
CA ALA A 5 -30.23 8.18 -29.26
C ALA A 5 -29.90 8.93 -27.95
N TRP A 6 -30.92 9.20 -27.12
CA TRP A 6 -30.72 9.78 -25.78
C TRP A 6 -30.03 8.82 -24.81
N ALA A 7 -30.36 7.53 -24.85
CA ALA A 7 -29.69 6.51 -24.03
C ALA A 7 -28.21 6.35 -24.42
N ILE A 8 -27.89 6.37 -25.71
CA ILE A 8 -26.51 6.29 -26.20
C ILE A 8 -25.73 7.55 -25.86
N LEU A 9 -26.29 8.76 -25.98
CA LEU A 9 -25.65 9.99 -25.54
C LEU A 9 -25.40 10.01 -24.03
N SER A 10 -26.35 9.58 -23.21
CA SER A 10 -26.17 9.48 -21.75
C SER A 10 -25.09 8.47 -21.36
N ILE A 11 -24.98 7.35 -22.11
CA ILE A 11 -23.91 6.37 -21.89
C ILE A 11 -22.54 6.96 -22.31
N LEU A 12 -22.49 7.66 -23.42
CA LEU A 12 -21.27 8.31 -23.90
C LEU A 12 -20.82 9.47 -22.99
N GLU A 13 -21.76 10.27 -22.46
CA GLU A 13 -21.48 11.31 -21.47
C GLU A 13 -20.96 10.71 -20.15
N ASN A 14 -21.57 9.61 -19.68
CA ASN A 14 -21.07 8.89 -18.50
C ASN A 14 -19.70 8.20 -18.74
N LEU A 15 -19.45 7.70 -19.95
CA LEU A 15 -18.14 7.18 -20.34
C LEU A 15 -17.10 8.33 -20.44
N SER A 16 -17.47 9.51 -20.96
CA SER A 16 -16.58 10.66 -21.02
C SER A 16 -16.19 11.15 -19.61
N TRP A 17 -17.10 11.07 -18.64
CA TRP A 17 -16.79 11.34 -17.23
C TRP A 17 -15.80 10.33 -16.63
N TYR A 18 -15.88 9.06 -16.99
CA TYR A 18 -14.92 8.03 -16.57
C TYR A 18 -13.54 8.23 -17.18
N PHE A 19 -13.45 8.74 -18.42
CA PHE A 19 -12.19 9.03 -19.11
C PHE A 19 -11.60 10.40 -18.74
N GLN A 20 -12.34 11.31 -18.13
CA GLN A 20 -11.85 12.65 -17.76
C GLN A 20 -11.19 12.74 -16.39
N LYS A 21 -11.27 11.71 -15.53
CA LYS A 21 -10.44 11.63 -14.32
C LYS A 21 -9.02 11.18 -14.67
N ARG A 22 -8.32 11.97 -15.47
CA ARG A 22 -6.87 11.87 -15.57
C ARG A 22 -6.28 12.56 -14.35
N TRP A 23 -5.40 11.88 -13.67
CA TRP A 23 -4.56 12.52 -12.68
C TRP A 23 -3.69 13.51 -13.42
N LEU A 24 -3.89 14.78 -13.16
CA LEU A 24 -2.98 15.83 -13.59
C LEU A 24 -1.65 15.62 -12.84
N HIS A 25 -0.56 16.11 -13.41
CA HIS A 25 0.79 15.97 -12.88
C HIS A 25 0.86 16.28 -11.38
N SER A 26 1.72 15.58 -10.65
CA SER A 26 2.00 15.94 -9.27
C SER A 26 2.72 17.29 -9.24
N SER A 27 2.54 18.08 -8.16
CA SER A 27 3.30 19.32 -8.01
C SER A 27 4.82 19.07 -8.01
N GLU A 28 5.27 17.93 -7.54
CA GLU A 28 6.68 17.53 -7.55
C GLU A 28 7.20 17.32 -8.99
N GLU A 29 6.39 16.72 -9.88
CA GLU A 29 6.73 16.56 -11.30
C GLU A 29 6.86 17.90 -12.02
N THR A 30 6.01 18.86 -11.68
CA THR A 30 5.98 20.19 -12.29
C THR A 30 7.08 21.10 -11.75
N ASP A 31 7.26 21.12 -10.42
CA ASP A 31 8.15 22.05 -9.73
C ASP A 31 9.60 21.54 -9.66
N PHE A 32 9.78 20.20 -9.64
CA PHE A 32 11.07 19.53 -9.48
C PHE A 32 11.20 18.30 -10.41
N PRO A 33 11.17 18.48 -11.75
CA PRO A 33 11.07 17.38 -12.70
C PRO A 33 12.27 16.42 -12.67
N GLU A 34 13.48 16.92 -12.38
CA GLU A 34 14.69 16.09 -12.28
C GLU A 34 14.59 15.15 -11.07
N THR A 35 14.30 15.68 -9.88
CA THR A 35 14.14 14.91 -8.64
C THR A 35 12.98 13.91 -8.75
N PHE A 36 11.88 14.31 -9.39
CA PHE A 36 10.76 13.40 -9.65
C PHE A 36 11.20 12.24 -10.53
N THR A 37 11.88 12.52 -11.63
CA THR A 37 12.37 11.49 -12.57
C THR A 37 13.35 10.53 -11.90
N GLU A 38 14.27 11.04 -11.07
CA GLU A 38 15.20 10.22 -10.30
C GLU A 38 14.48 9.25 -9.38
N LYS A 39 13.52 9.72 -8.59
CA LYS A 39 12.71 8.86 -7.69
C LYS A 39 11.91 7.81 -8.46
N VAL A 40 11.30 8.19 -9.58
CA VAL A 40 10.56 7.27 -10.44
C VAL A 40 11.46 6.18 -10.98
N ASN A 41 12.63 6.56 -11.50
CA ASN A 41 13.60 5.61 -12.04
C ASN A 41 14.14 4.68 -10.96
N GLU A 42 14.39 5.18 -9.76
CA GLU A 42 14.82 4.37 -8.63
C GLU A 42 13.79 3.30 -8.26
N ILE A 43 12.51 3.67 -8.13
CA ILE A 43 11.44 2.71 -7.84
C ILE A 43 11.32 1.67 -8.95
N CYS A 44 11.39 2.09 -10.21
CA CYS A 44 11.37 1.17 -11.33
C CYS A 44 12.55 0.19 -11.26
N ALA A 45 13.75 0.67 -10.95
CA ALA A 45 14.93 -0.18 -10.77
C ALA A 45 14.73 -1.18 -9.62
N VAL A 46 14.27 -0.72 -8.44
CA VAL A 46 13.98 -1.56 -7.28
C VAL A 46 13.00 -2.68 -7.63
N TYR A 47 11.95 -2.37 -8.39
CA TYR A 47 10.97 -3.38 -8.78
C TYR A 47 11.50 -4.35 -9.86
N HIS A 48 12.32 -3.88 -10.78
CA HIS A 48 12.95 -4.76 -11.78
C HIS A 48 14.01 -5.68 -11.19
N GLU A 49 14.70 -5.23 -10.15
CA GLU A 49 15.74 -5.99 -9.44
C GLU A 49 15.18 -6.94 -8.38
N ALA A 50 13.89 -6.85 -8.03
CA ALA A 50 13.28 -7.56 -6.91
C ALA A 50 13.46 -9.09 -6.99
N GLU A 51 13.33 -9.70 -8.18
CA GLU A 51 13.55 -11.13 -8.38
C GLU A 51 15.00 -11.52 -8.10
N THR A 52 15.96 -10.77 -8.65
CA THR A 52 17.39 -10.98 -8.41
C THR A 52 17.76 -10.78 -6.93
N VAL A 53 17.19 -9.76 -6.27
CA VAL A 53 17.38 -9.54 -4.82
C VAL A 53 16.88 -10.74 -4.04
N HIS A 54 15.71 -11.27 -4.38
CA HIS A 54 15.11 -12.44 -3.74
C HIS A 54 15.97 -13.71 -3.93
N GLU A 55 16.47 -13.96 -5.14
CA GLU A 55 17.38 -15.08 -5.44
C GLU A 55 18.69 -15.01 -4.61
N ASN A 56 19.12 -13.82 -4.22
CA ASN A 56 20.28 -13.58 -3.37
C ASN A 56 19.93 -13.48 -1.87
N GLY A 57 18.73 -13.89 -1.46
CA GLY A 57 18.31 -13.94 -0.06
C GLY A 57 17.87 -12.59 0.51
N GLY A 58 17.56 -11.59 -0.34
CA GLY A 58 17.02 -10.30 0.11
C GLY A 58 15.52 -10.20 -0.12
N HIS A 59 14.92 -9.14 0.40
CA HIS A 59 13.48 -8.90 0.30
C HIS A 59 13.19 -7.50 -0.26
N THR A 60 12.25 -7.43 -1.19
CA THR A 60 11.71 -6.17 -1.74
C THR A 60 10.22 -6.09 -1.43
N ILE A 61 9.86 -5.22 -0.50
CA ILE A 61 8.51 -5.14 0.07
C ILE A 61 7.85 -3.80 -0.28
N SER A 62 6.70 -3.86 -0.91
CA SER A 62 5.80 -2.71 -1.07
C SER A 62 4.90 -2.65 0.16
N VAL A 63 4.93 -1.54 0.92
CA VAL A 63 4.21 -1.39 2.19
C VAL A 63 3.34 -0.15 2.19
N ASP A 64 2.14 -0.28 2.76
CA ASP A 64 1.20 0.84 2.97
C ASP A 64 0.11 0.45 3.97
N GLU A 65 -0.72 1.43 4.38
CA GLU A 65 -1.85 1.24 5.27
C GLU A 65 -3.20 1.35 4.57
N MET A 66 -3.97 0.28 4.58
CA MET A 66 -5.40 0.33 4.28
C MET A 66 -6.18 0.70 5.54
N THR A 67 -6.67 1.93 5.59
CA THR A 67 -7.33 2.48 6.78
C THR A 67 -8.84 2.46 6.65
N GLY A 68 -9.54 2.53 7.79
CA GLY A 68 -10.99 2.69 7.82
C GLY A 68 -11.75 1.45 7.33
N ILE A 69 -11.17 0.26 7.45
CA ILE A 69 -11.86 -0.98 7.11
C ILE A 69 -12.94 -1.22 8.18
N GLN A 70 -14.19 -1.20 7.76
CA GLN A 70 -15.34 -1.27 8.67
C GLN A 70 -15.92 -2.69 8.73
N ALA A 71 -16.22 -3.15 9.95
CA ALA A 71 -17.09 -4.32 10.14
C ALA A 71 -18.54 -3.87 10.00
N LEU A 72 -19.12 -4.12 8.83
CA LEU A 72 -20.50 -3.77 8.50
C LEU A 72 -21.35 -5.04 8.46
N GLU A 73 -22.37 -5.08 9.29
CA GLU A 73 -23.39 -6.14 9.26
C GLU A 73 -24.61 -5.65 8.48
N HIS A 74 -25.03 -6.39 7.45
CA HIS A 74 -26.27 -6.09 6.74
C HIS A 74 -27.45 -6.28 7.69
N LYS A 75 -28.31 -5.27 7.82
CA LYS A 75 -29.45 -5.27 8.75
C LYS A 75 -30.50 -6.31 8.36
N TYR A 76 -30.63 -6.58 7.06
CA TYR A 76 -31.51 -7.60 6.52
C TYR A 76 -30.75 -8.48 5.52
N PRO A 77 -31.26 -9.70 5.23
CA PRO A 77 -30.63 -10.59 4.26
C PRO A 77 -30.61 -10.02 2.83
N ASP A 78 -29.52 -10.20 2.14
CA ASP A 78 -29.45 -9.96 0.69
C ASP A 78 -30.43 -10.86 -0.06
N LYS A 79 -30.90 -10.38 -1.22
CA LYS A 79 -31.74 -11.18 -2.11
C LYS A 79 -30.88 -11.80 -3.21
N PRO A 80 -30.77 -13.13 -3.30
CA PRO A 80 -29.97 -13.80 -4.32
C PRO A 80 -30.53 -13.56 -5.73
N VAL A 81 -29.70 -13.85 -6.72
CA VAL A 81 -30.13 -13.93 -8.12
C VAL A 81 -31.19 -15.03 -8.27
N ILE A 82 -32.31 -14.69 -8.93
CA ILE A 82 -33.30 -15.65 -9.38
C ILE A 82 -33.61 -15.38 -10.86
N PRO A 83 -34.11 -16.36 -11.64
CA PRO A 83 -34.45 -16.15 -13.03
C PRO A 83 -35.32 -14.91 -13.25
N GLY A 84 -34.86 -14.01 -14.13
CA GLY A 84 -35.52 -12.73 -14.44
C GLY A 84 -35.30 -11.59 -13.41
N LYS A 85 -34.57 -11.82 -12.31
CA LYS A 85 -34.24 -10.74 -11.32
C LYS A 85 -32.80 -10.79 -10.93
N ALA A 86 -32.14 -9.62 -11.01
CA ALA A 86 -30.76 -9.43 -10.49
C ALA A 86 -30.71 -9.58 -8.96
N ALA A 87 -29.54 -9.96 -8.44
CA ALA A 87 -29.27 -9.90 -7.00
C ALA A 87 -29.49 -8.48 -6.47
N ARG A 88 -29.98 -8.36 -5.25
CA ARG A 88 -30.11 -7.09 -4.54
C ARG A 88 -29.37 -7.21 -3.21
N MET A 89 -28.41 -6.34 -3.00
CA MET A 89 -27.71 -6.25 -1.73
C MET A 89 -28.46 -5.28 -0.80
N GLU A 90 -28.46 -5.62 0.49
CA GLU A 90 -28.97 -4.72 1.53
C GLU A 90 -28.07 -3.49 1.62
N PHE A 91 -28.67 -2.32 1.75
CA PHE A 91 -27.96 -1.05 1.87
C PHE A 91 -27.96 -0.50 3.31
N GLU A 92 -28.87 -0.97 4.18
CA GLU A 92 -28.83 -0.65 5.60
C GLU A 92 -27.87 -1.58 6.34
N TYR A 93 -27.03 -1.01 7.20
CA TYR A 93 -26.02 -1.76 7.94
C TYR A 93 -25.90 -1.30 9.39
N ILE A 94 -25.45 -2.24 10.23
CA ILE A 94 -25.01 -1.98 11.61
C ILE A 94 -23.47 -1.95 11.57
N ARG A 95 -22.88 -0.96 12.22
CA ARG A 95 -21.42 -0.79 12.28
C ARG A 95 -20.89 -1.34 13.60
N HIS A 96 -19.98 -2.32 13.51
CA HIS A 96 -19.35 -2.97 14.67
C HIS A 96 -17.95 -2.47 14.98
N GLY A 97 -17.49 -1.43 14.26
CA GLY A 97 -16.18 -0.80 14.46
C GLY A 97 -15.34 -0.77 13.21
N THR A 98 -14.08 -0.33 13.40
CA THR A 98 -13.15 -0.05 12.29
C THR A 98 -11.76 -0.57 12.67
N ILE A 99 -11.03 -1.10 11.68
CA ILE A 99 -9.62 -1.48 11.80
C ILE A 99 -8.79 -0.91 10.66
N SER A 100 -7.48 -0.91 10.85
CA SER A 100 -6.49 -0.63 9.81
C SER A 100 -5.67 -1.89 9.54
N LEU A 101 -5.24 -2.05 8.30
CA LEU A 101 -4.33 -3.11 7.85
C LEU A 101 -3.05 -2.44 7.37
N ILE A 102 -1.91 -2.72 8.03
CA ILE A 102 -0.61 -2.46 7.45
C ILE A 102 -0.24 -3.72 6.67
N GLY A 103 -0.09 -3.57 5.37
CA GLY A 103 0.18 -4.66 4.45
C GLY A 103 1.63 -4.65 3.98
N PHE A 104 2.20 -5.83 3.75
CA PHE A 104 3.54 -6.04 3.24
C PHE A 104 3.47 -6.95 2.02
N PHE A 105 3.51 -6.36 0.85
CA PHE A 105 3.45 -7.08 -0.42
C PHE A 105 4.88 -7.36 -0.90
N ASP A 106 5.27 -8.61 -0.92
CA ASP A 106 6.54 -9.05 -1.48
C ASP A 106 6.47 -8.96 -3.01
N VAL A 107 7.29 -8.08 -3.56
CA VAL A 107 7.30 -7.76 -5.00
C VAL A 107 7.79 -8.93 -5.84
N ALA A 108 8.75 -9.70 -5.34
CA ALA A 108 9.35 -10.83 -6.05
C ALA A 108 8.43 -12.05 -6.12
N THR A 109 7.70 -12.33 -5.04
CA THR A 109 6.84 -13.51 -4.93
C THR A 109 5.37 -13.23 -5.20
N GLY A 110 4.96 -11.96 -5.07
CA GLY A 110 3.57 -11.54 -5.14
C GLY A 110 2.74 -11.89 -3.90
N ARG A 111 3.37 -12.31 -2.82
CA ARG A 111 2.71 -12.71 -1.57
C ARG A 111 2.47 -11.53 -0.64
N MET A 112 1.45 -11.65 0.17
CA MET A 112 1.22 -10.76 1.31
C MET A 112 1.86 -11.38 2.55
N GLU A 113 2.86 -10.72 3.08
CA GLU A 113 3.61 -11.21 4.25
C GLU A 113 3.13 -10.51 5.53
N LYS A 114 3.14 -11.23 6.66
CA LYS A 114 2.91 -10.72 8.03
C LYS A 114 1.94 -9.52 8.16
N PRO A 115 0.67 -9.61 7.72
CA PRO A 115 -0.26 -8.49 7.81
C PRO A 115 -0.47 -8.05 9.27
N TYR A 116 -0.42 -6.75 9.51
CA TYR A 116 -0.65 -6.17 10.83
C TYR A 116 -2.04 -5.52 10.90
N LEU A 117 -2.91 -6.05 11.74
CA LEU A 117 -4.31 -5.62 11.89
C LEU A 117 -4.52 -4.99 13.26
N ASN A 118 -4.70 -3.65 13.30
CA ASN A 118 -4.88 -2.92 14.55
C ASN A 118 -5.96 -1.82 14.40
N PRO A 119 -6.66 -1.43 15.47
CA PRO A 119 -7.54 -0.26 15.45
C PRO A 119 -6.81 1.05 15.13
N THR A 120 -5.54 1.16 15.51
CA THR A 120 -4.69 2.33 15.31
C THR A 120 -3.64 2.10 14.20
N ARG A 121 -3.01 3.19 13.78
CA ARG A 121 -1.90 3.22 12.82
C ARG A 121 -0.90 4.31 13.20
N THR A 122 -0.41 4.25 14.40
CA THR A 122 0.59 5.18 14.93
C THR A 122 1.98 4.87 14.36
N GLU A 123 2.95 5.76 14.57
CA GLU A 123 4.34 5.48 14.22
C GLU A 123 4.87 4.21 14.91
N ASN A 124 4.38 3.91 16.11
CA ASN A 124 4.76 2.69 16.83
C ASN A 124 4.15 1.44 16.20
N ASP A 125 2.87 1.50 15.78
CA ASP A 125 2.22 0.39 15.06
C ASP A 125 2.98 0.05 13.79
N PHE A 126 3.43 1.06 13.05
CA PHE A 126 4.20 0.86 11.82
C PHE A 126 5.55 0.21 12.10
N VAL A 127 6.27 0.68 13.12
CA VAL A 127 7.56 0.09 13.52
C VAL A 127 7.41 -1.35 14.01
N GLU A 128 6.39 -1.64 14.83
CA GLU A 128 6.11 -3.00 15.30
C GLU A 128 5.76 -3.94 14.14
N ALA A 129 5.01 -3.45 13.16
CA ALA A 129 4.67 -4.23 11.98
C ALA A 129 5.92 -4.55 11.14
N ILE A 130 6.81 -3.57 10.88
CA ILE A 130 8.09 -3.78 10.19
C ILE A 130 8.98 -4.72 11.01
N ARG A 131 9.08 -4.52 12.34
CA ARG A 131 9.86 -5.39 13.23
C ARG A 131 9.43 -6.85 13.09
N ALA A 132 8.12 -7.11 13.23
CA ALA A 132 7.57 -8.46 13.13
C ALA A 132 7.87 -9.14 11.79
N LEU A 133 7.94 -8.34 10.70
CA LEU A 133 8.33 -8.85 9.39
C LEU A 133 9.85 -9.12 9.31
N VAL A 134 10.68 -8.16 9.68
CA VAL A 134 12.15 -8.28 9.63
C VAL A 134 12.65 -9.44 10.50
N GLU A 135 12.01 -9.72 11.64
CA GLU A 135 12.33 -10.85 12.51
C GLU A 135 12.08 -12.23 11.86
N THR A 136 11.37 -12.31 10.74
CA THR A 136 11.23 -13.58 9.99
C THR A 136 12.49 -13.99 9.27
N ASP A 137 13.35 -13.02 8.93
CA ASP A 137 14.67 -13.23 8.32
C ASP A 137 15.61 -12.10 8.77
N PRO A 138 16.17 -12.20 10.00
CA PRO A 138 16.84 -11.08 10.65
C PRO A 138 18.18 -10.70 10.02
N GLU A 139 18.80 -11.59 9.23
CA GLU A 139 20.09 -11.32 8.57
C GLU A 139 19.93 -10.82 7.13
N ALA A 140 18.75 -10.99 6.54
CA ALA A 140 18.51 -10.62 5.16
C ALA A 140 18.52 -9.09 4.94
N PRO A 141 18.94 -8.61 3.76
CA PRO A 141 18.71 -7.24 3.35
C PRO A 141 17.24 -7.01 2.98
N TRP A 142 16.67 -5.91 3.50
CA TRP A 142 15.29 -5.52 3.31
C TRP A 142 15.18 -4.17 2.62
N THR A 143 14.50 -4.10 1.49
CA THR A 143 14.13 -2.84 0.83
C THR A 143 12.63 -2.66 0.89
N PHE A 144 12.17 -1.61 1.59
CA PHE A 144 10.76 -1.24 1.69
C PHE A 144 10.45 -0.08 0.75
N VAL A 145 9.44 -0.24 -0.08
CA VAL A 145 8.89 0.85 -0.92
C VAL A 145 7.59 1.33 -0.27
N CYS A 146 7.52 2.61 0.09
CA CYS A 146 6.35 3.23 0.72
C CYS A 146 6.15 4.69 0.27
N ASP A 147 5.03 5.28 0.66
CA ASP A 147 4.81 6.69 0.46
C ASP A 147 5.59 7.58 1.48
N GLY A 148 5.53 8.89 1.28
CA GLY A 148 6.25 9.84 2.09
C GLY A 148 5.52 10.29 3.38
N LEU A 149 4.60 9.49 3.96
CA LEU A 149 3.92 9.82 5.21
C LEU A 149 4.91 10.07 6.36
N ASN A 150 4.48 10.89 7.33
CA ASN A 150 5.29 11.21 8.50
C ASN A 150 5.63 9.99 9.36
N THR A 151 4.71 9.02 9.44
CA THR A 151 4.90 7.74 10.13
C THR A 151 6.04 6.94 9.54
N HIS A 152 6.19 6.98 8.20
CA HIS A 152 7.27 6.30 7.47
C HIS A 152 8.63 7.00 7.55
N LYS A 153 8.69 8.18 8.17
CA LYS A 153 9.91 8.97 8.46
C LYS A 153 10.00 9.31 9.94
N SER A 154 9.49 8.43 10.78
CA SER A 154 9.41 8.66 12.23
C SER A 154 10.75 8.49 12.92
N GLU A 155 10.89 9.11 14.10
CA GLU A 155 12.03 8.87 14.98
C GLU A 155 12.13 7.38 15.36
N SER A 156 10.99 6.77 15.69
CA SER A 156 10.92 5.36 16.11
C SER A 156 11.47 4.43 15.02
N LEU A 157 11.16 4.71 13.74
CA LEU A 157 11.69 3.94 12.62
C LEU A 157 13.20 4.12 12.43
N VAL A 158 13.71 5.36 12.54
CA VAL A 158 15.16 5.63 12.47
C VAL A 158 15.91 4.88 13.56
N ARG A 159 15.41 4.92 14.80
CA ARG A 159 16.02 4.19 15.93
C ARG A 159 15.99 2.69 15.75
N PHE A 160 14.89 2.16 15.20
CA PHE A 160 14.78 0.75 14.87
C PHE A 160 15.81 0.34 13.81
N VAL A 161 15.88 1.06 12.69
CA VAL A 161 16.82 0.76 11.60
C VAL A 161 18.26 0.87 12.07
N ALA A 162 18.62 1.93 12.81
CA ALA A 162 19.95 2.10 13.37
C ALA A 162 20.34 0.90 14.26
N GLY A 163 19.46 0.47 15.16
CA GLY A 163 19.68 -0.68 16.03
C GLY A 163 19.85 -1.98 15.25
N GLN A 164 19.01 -2.23 14.24
CA GLN A 164 19.05 -3.44 13.42
C GLN A 164 20.27 -3.48 12.48
N CYS A 165 20.76 -2.33 12.05
CA CYS A 165 21.97 -2.22 11.23
C CYS A 165 23.27 -2.14 12.07
N GLY A 166 23.18 -2.17 13.39
CA GLY A 166 24.35 -2.09 14.29
C GLY A 166 25.07 -0.73 14.23
N LEU A 167 24.36 0.33 13.85
CA LEU A 167 24.92 1.66 13.71
C LEU A 167 25.04 2.31 15.09
N SER A 168 26.27 2.70 15.45
CA SER A 168 26.61 3.34 16.73
C SER A 168 26.64 4.88 16.66
N GLU A 169 26.15 5.46 15.57
CA GLU A 169 26.16 6.92 15.37
C GLU A 169 25.22 7.63 16.35
N ASP A 170 25.64 8.85 16.75
CA ASP A 170 24.74 9.74 17.50
C ASP A 170 23.62 10.23 16.58
N LEU A 171 22.44 9.68 16.74
CA LEU A 171 21.25 10.06 15.96
C LEU A 171 20.78 11.49 16.24
N GLY A 172 21.24 12.10 17.32
CA GLY A 172 20.83 13.44 17.74
C GLY A 172 19.49 13.44 18.48
N SER A 173 18.81 14.58 18.45
CA SER A 173 17.55 14.81 19.17
C SER A 173 16.46 15.31 18.23
N LYS A 174 15.25 14.73 18.35
CA LYS A 174 14.07 15.08 17.53
C LYS A 174 13.81 16.58 17.52
N GLY A 175 13.78 17.16 16.34
CA GLY A 175 13.51 18.60 16.14
C GLY A 175 14.68 19.53 16.50
N LYS A 176 15.86 19.00 16.87
CA LYS A 176 17.00 19.81 17.35
C LYS A 176 18.29 19.56 16.58
N SER A 177 18.77 18.32 16.53
CA SER A 177 20.11 18.02 16.00
C SER A 177 20.21 16.63 15.39
N GLY A 178 21.26 16.42 14.60
CA GLY A 178 21.61 15.14 14.00
C GLY A 178 20.58 14.62 12.99
N ILE A 179 20.56 13.32 12.80
CA ILE A 179 19.65 12.61 11.88
C ILE A 179 18.18 12.84 12.28
N LEU A 180 17.89 12.97 13.56
CA LEU A 180 16.53 13.16 14.08
C LEU A 180 16.01 14.60 13.94
N LYS A 181 16.79 15.54 13.40
CA LYS A 181 16.48 16.97 13.35
C LYS A 181 15.16 17.27 12.61
N ASN A 182 14.97 16.74 11.43
CA ASN A 182 13.79 16.97 10.60
C ASN A 182 13.39 15.71 9.81
N GLN A 183 12.34 15.81 8.98
CA GLN A 183 11.87 14.68 8.19
C GLN A 183 12.81 14.34 7.03
N GLU A 184 13.46 15.34 6.46
CA GLU A 184 14.38 15.19 5.34
C GLU A 184 15.60 14.39 5.79
N SER A 185 16.26 14.79 6.91
CA SER A 185 17.42 14.08 7.43
C SER A 185 17.10 12.64 7.86
N ARG A 186 15.89 12.39 8.41
CA ARG A 186 15.44 11.04 8.74
C ARG A 186 15.19 10.20 7.48
N ALA A 187 14.57 10.80 6.45
CA ALA A 187 14.32 10.11 5.18
C ALA A 187 15.65 9.77 4.47
N GLU A 188 16.61 10.69 4.48
CA GLU A 188 17.94 10.49 3.91
C GLU A 188 18.67 9.32 4.61
N PHE A 189 18.67 9.28 5.94
CA PHE A 189 19.22 8.17 6.71
C PHE A 189 18.54 6.83 6.37
N LEU A 190 17.21 6.79 6.37
CA LEU A 190 16.44 5.58 6.07
C LEU A 190 16.61 5.10 4.62
N HIS A 191 17.03 5.99 3.72
CA HIS A 191 17.21 5.70 2.31
C HIS A 191 18.61 5.20 1.95
N GLN A 192 19.57 5.23 2.85
CA GLN A 192 20.95 4.85 2.56
C GLN A 192 21.07 3.42 2.04
N LYS A 193 21.85 3.24 0.98
CA LYS A 193 21.96 1.96 0.24
C LYS A 193 22.78 0.90 0.95
N ASP A 194 23.64 1.31 1.86
CA ASP A 194 24.49 0.46 2.70
C ASP A 194 23.78 -0.08 3.94
N HIS A 195 22.59 0.43 4.24
CA HIS A 195 21.78 -0.10 5.32
C HIS A 195 21.16 -1.44 4.92
N ARG A 196 21.23 -2.43 5.81
CA ARG A 196 20.55 -3.72 5.66
C ARG A 196 19.02 -3.55 5.54
N ILE A 197 18.46 -2.55 6.23
CA ILE A 197 17.05 -2.15 6.13
C ILE A 197 16.99 -0.77 5.50
N ARG A 198 16.45 -0.70 4.29
CA ARG A 198 16.37 0.52 3.49
C ARG A 198 14.93 0.86 3.16
N ILE A 199 14.61 2.17 3.19
CA ILE A 199 13.30 2.69 2.79
C ILE A 199 13.45 3.52 1.50
N VAL A 200 12.65 3.19 0.49
CA VAL A 200 12.55 3.93 -0.77
C VAL A 200 11.18 4.60 -0.84
N TYR A 201 11.16 5.91 -1.09
CA TYR A 201 9.92 6.68 -1.03
C TYR A 201 9.36 6.97 -2.42
N THR A 202 8.06 6.72 -2.61
CA THR A 202 7.37 7.15 -3.84
C THR A 202 7.36 8.68 -3.94
N PRO A 203 7.36 9.25 -5.16
CA PRO A 203 7.15 10.67 -5.35
C PRO A 203 5.82 11.12 -4.74
N LYS A 204 5.74 12.38 -4.36
CA LYS A 204 4.54 12.94 -3.75
C LYS A 204 3.33 12.80 -4.68
N HIS A 205 2.20 12.37 -4.14
CA HIS A 205 0.97 12.08 -4.88
C HIS A 205 1.06 10.96 -5.93
N CYS A 206 2.06 10.10 -5.84
CA CYS A 206 2.26 8.95 -6.73
C CYS A 206 2.07 7.60 -6.03
N SER A 207 1.04 7.48 -5.17
CA SER A 207 0.70 6.20 -4.51
C SER A 207 0.47 5.04 -5.50
N TRP A 208 0.03 5.35 -6.73
CA TRP A 208 -0.12 4.36 -7.80
C TRP A 208 1.19 3.64 -8.16
N MET A 209 2.35 4.19 -7.82
CA MET A 209 3.65 3.53 -7.95
C MET A 209 3.91 2.51 -6.83
N ASN A 210 3.13 2.52 -5.75
CA ASN A 210 3.23 1.54 -4.69
C ASN A 210 2.41 0.28 -5.04
N GLN A 211 3.08 -0.85 -5.32
CA GLN A 211 2.40 -2.05 -5.84
C GLN A 211 1.34 -2.63 -4.90
N ILE A 212 1.47 -2.41 -3.60
CA ILE A 212 0.48 -2.88 -2.63
C ILE A 212 -0.91 -2.29 -2.86
N GLU A 213 -1.02 -1.12 -3.48
CA GLU A 213 -2.31 -0.50 -3.85
C GLU A 213 -3.11 -1.37 -4.83
N ILE A 214 -2.42 -2.10 -5.70
CA ILE A 214 -3.07 -3.09 -6.59
C ILE A 214 -3.69 -4.20 -5.73
N TRP A 215 -2.95 -4.70 -4.73
CA TRP A 215 -3.43 -5.73 -3.82
C TRP A 215 -4.58 -5.24 -2.94
N PHE A 216 -4.52 -4.01 -2.43
CA PHE A 216 -5.64 -3.39 -1.70
C PHE A 216 -6.89 -3.29 -2.57
N GLY A 217 -6.72 -2.99 -3.86
CA GLY A 217 -7.81 -3.06 -4.83
C GLY A 217 -8.42 -4.48 -4.97
N ILE A 218 -7.59 -5.53 -4.89
CA ILE A 218 -8.04 -6.93 -4.98
C ILE A 218 -8.85 -7.32 -3.75
N ILE A 219 -8.33 -7.13 -2.53
CA ILE A 219 -9.04 -7.48 -1.30
C ILE A 219 -10.36 -6.70 -1.16
N ASN A 220 -10.35 -5.41 -1.50
CA ASN A 220 -11.55 -4.58 -1.45
C ASN A 220 -12.65 -5.14 -2.36
N ARG A 221 -12.32 -5.49 -3.61
CA ARG A 221 -13.30 -6.03 -4.58
C ARG A 221 -13.75 -7.45 -4.27
N ARG A 222 -12.84 -8.30 -3.79
CA ARG A 222 -13.12 -9.74 -3.62
C ARG A 222 -13.66 -10.10 -2.25
N LEU A 223 -13.34 -9.33 -1.21
CA LEU A 223 -13.73 -9.60 0.16
C LEU A 223 -14.57 -8.48 0.76
N LEU A 224 -13.99 -7.29 0.94
CA LEU A 224 -14.55 -6.25 1.82
C LEU A 224 -15.90 -5.72 1.34
N LYS A 225 -16.08 -5.53 0.02
CA LYS A 225 -17.33 -5.06 -0.58
C LYS A 225 -18.41 -6.12 -0.74
N ARG A 226 -18.13 -7.37 -0.40
CA ARG A 226 -19.02 -8.50 -0.72
C ARG A 226 -19.50 -9.28 0.49
N LYS A 227 -19.06 -8.93 1.66
CA LYS A 227 -19.33 -9.72 2.87
C LYS A 227 -19.86 -8.84 4.00
N SER A 228 -20.82 -9.37 4.73
CA SER A 228 -21.34 -8.84 5.97
C SER A 228 -20.52 -9.37 7.14
N TYR A 229 -20.26 -8.55 8.17
CA TYR A 229 -19.43 -8.89 9.33
C TYR A 229 -20.15 -8.49 10.61
N GLN A 230 -20.35 -9.43 11.51
CA GLN A 230 -21.03 -9.21 12.78
C GLN A 230 -20.09 -8.72 13.89
N SER A 231 -18.78 -8.73 13.67
CA SER A 231 -17.80 -8.23 14.62
C SER A 231 -16.48 -7.87 13.94
N ILE A 232 -15.63 -7.11 14.66
CA ILE A 232 -14.25 -6.85 14.26
C ILE A 232 -13.44 -8.15 14.16
N ASP A 233 -13.66 -9.09 15.06
CA ASP A 233 -12.90 -10.35 15.06
C ASP A 233 -13.26 -11.22 13.85
N GLU A 234 -14.53 -11.24 13.45
CA GLU A 234 -14.95 -11.90 12.20
C GLU A 234 -14.31 -11.24 10.96
N LEU A 235 -14.26 -9.91 10.93
CA LEU A 235 -13.59 -9.16 9.87
C LEU A 235 -12.10 -9.52 9.83
N LYS A 236 -11.38 -9.48 10.96
CA LYS A 236 -9.95 -9.86 11.06
C LYS A 236 -9.73 -11.29 10.57
N ALA A 237 -10.48 -12.24 11.07
CA ALA A 237 -10.37 -13.64 10.66
C ALA A 237 -10.63 -13.84 9.16
N SER A 238 -11.56 -13.07 8.58
CA SER A 238 -11.85 -13.12 7.15
C SER A 238 -10.74 -12.52 6.31
N ILE A 239 -10.10 -11.43 6.77
CA ILE A 239 -8.93 -10.84 6.09
C ILE A 239 -7.76 -11.83 6.10
N LEU A 240 -7.43 -12.41 7.26
CA LEU A 240 -6.32 -13.36 7.38
C LEU A 240 -6.55 -14.60 6.50
N ARG A 241 -7.75 -15.18 6.53
CA ARG A 241 -8.09 -16.31 5.65
C ARG A 241 -8.02 -15.95 4.16
N PHE A 242 -8.43 -14.74 3.79
CA PHE A 242 -8.30 -14.27 2.42
C PHE A 242 -6.83 -14.19 1.99
N ILE A 243 -5.95 -13.68 2.85
CA ILE A 243 -4.51 -13.59 2.60
C ILE A 243 -3.90 -14.98 2.43
N GLU A 244 -4.22 -15.92 3.31
CA GLU A 244 -3.78 -17.32 3.19
C GLU A 244 -4.18 -17.93 1.84
N GLN A 245 -5.44 -17.77 1.46
CA GLN A 245 -5.97 -18.28 0.18
C GLN A 245 -5.34 -17.58 -1.03
N TYR A 246 -5.13 -16.26 -0.94
CA TYR A 246 -4.46 -15.49 -1.98
C TYR A 246 -3.02 -15.97 -2.17
N ASN A 247 -2.30 -16.19 -1.07
CA ASN A 247 -0.90 -16.60 -1.08
C ASN A 247 -0.65 -17.99 -1.71
N ILE A 248 -1.65 -18.89 -1.73
CA ILE A 248 -1.54 -20.20 -2.42
C ILE A 248 -1.31 -20.02 -3.92
N MET A 249 -1.92 -18.99 -4.52
CA MET A 249 -1.89 -18.73 -5.95
C MET A 249 -1.18 -17.41 -6.28
N ALA A 250 -0.42 -16.87 -5.33
CA ALA A 250 0.24 -15.59 -5.48
C ALA A 250 1.25 -15.62 -6.64
N LYS A 251 1.30 -14.52 -7.36
CA LYS A 251 2.28 -14.27 -8.43
C LYS A 251 2.66 -12.80 -8.39
N PRO A 252 3.92 -12.47 -8.69
CA PRO A 252 4.35 -11.09 -8.76
C PRO A 252 3.52 -10.30 -9.79
N PHE A 253 3.29 -9.03 -9.52
CA PHE A 253 2.71 -8.12 -10.50
C PHE A 253 3.78 -7.76 -11.53
N LYS A 254 3.43 -7.87 -12.80
CA LYS A 254 4.34 -7.46 -13.87
C LYS A 254 4.44 -5.93 -13.88
N TRP A 255 5.59 -5.40 -13.46
CA TRP A 255 5.87 -3.97 -13.56
C TRP A 255 6.22 -3.59 -14.99
N THR A 256 5.40 -2.76 -15.63
CA THR A 256 5.57 -2.38 -17.06
C THR A 256 5.89 -0.91 -17.24
N TYR A 257 5.77 -0.10 -16.18
CA TYR A 257 6.09 1.32 -16.24
C TYR A 257 7.60 1.53 -16.36
N LYS A 258 8.01 2.38 -17.31
CA LYS A 258 9.42 2.60 -17.66
C LYS A 258 9.96 3.95 -17.18
N GLY A 259 9.26 4.66 -16.31
CA GLY A 259 9.69 5.98 -15.84
C GLY A 259 9.46 7.12 -16.83
N VAL A 260 8.80 6.87 -17.94
CA VAL A 260 8.44 7.92 -18.89
C VAL A 260 7.12 8.53 -18.47
N PRO A 261 7.02 9.86 -18.27
CA PRO A 261 5.75 10.50 -18.00
C PRO A 261 4.70 10.08 -19.02
N LEU A 262 3.47 9.81 -18.57
CA LEU A 262 2.36 9.57 -19.48
C LEU A 262 2.09 10.87 -20.21
N THR A 263 2.64 11.01 -21.41
CA THR A 263 2.31 12.13 -22.29
C THR A 263 0.82 12.09 -22.62
N ALA A 264 0.17 13.24 -22.44
CA ALA A 264 -1.26 13.41 -22.69
C ALA A 264 -1.60 13.25 -24.18
#